data_5cdbd25881c66e4ac40bbfb5d1a11a66
#
_entry.id   5cdbd25881c66e4ac40bbfb5d1a11a66
#
_cell.length_a   1.000
_cell.length_b   1.000
_cell.length_c   1.000
_cell.angle_alpha   90.00
_cell.angle_beta   90.00
_cell.angle_gamma   90.00
#
_symmetry.space_group_name_H-M   'P 1'
#
loop_
_entity.id
_entity.type
_entity.pdbx_description
1 polymer ?
#
loop_
_entity_poly.entity_id
_entity_poly.type
_entity_poly.pdbx_seq_one_letter_code
_entity_poly.pdbx_strand_id
1 'polypeptide(L)'
;MVGFWQARAAAGTPAGAARWRPTDHGVKLERFAVRPEFRNQEIGGALLKQVLTDVRAKFPDAPVYLNAQLRAVPFYERQGFERVGEQFEEAGIQHFKMVLRRT
;
A
#
# COMPACT_ATOMS: atom_id res chain seq x y z
N MET A 1 15.42 3.47 -7.90
CA MET A 1 15.26 2.19 -7.15
C MET A 1 13.78 1.90 -6.96
N VAL A 2 13.39 0.67 -7.15
CA VAL A 2 12.00 0.22 -7.01
C VAL A 2 11.99 -1.03 -6.15
N GLY A 3 11.05 -1.11 -5.21
CA GLY A 3 10.87 -2.29 -4.39
C GLY A 3 9.66 -3.08 -4.85
N PHE A 4 9.75 -4.38 -4.74
CA PHE A 4 8.68 -5.30 -5.09
C PHE A 4 8.57 -6.38 -4.01
N TRP A 5 7.35 -6.63 -3.55
CA TRP A 5 7.05 -7.68 -2.61
C TRP A 5 5.95 -8.58 -3.15
N GLN A 6 6.08 -9.87 -2.88
CA GLN A 6 5.05 -10.84 -3.22
C GLN A 6 4.76 -11.71 -2.00
N ALA A 7 3.50 -11.76 -1.60
CA ALA A 7 3.03 -12.66 -0.55
C ALA A 7 2.63 -13.99 -1.18
N ARG A 8 2.90 -15.10 -0.49
CA ARG A 8 2.51 -16.43 -0.95
C ARG A 8 1.65 -17.12 0.10
N ALA A 9 0.65 -17.86 -0.37
CA ALA A 9 -0.15 -18.73 0.49
C ALA A 9 0.67 -19.97 0.89
N ALA A 10 0.13 -20.74 1.85
CA ALA A 10 0.82 -21.89 2.42
C ALA A 10 1.30 -22.92 1.36
N ALA A 11 0.60 -23.05 0.24
CA ALA A 11 0.98 -23.96 -0.84
C ALA A 11 1.97 -23.35 -1.85
N GLY A 12 2.50 -22.16 -1.57
CA GLY A 12 3.39 -21.46 -2.48
C GLY A 12 2.69 -20.66 -3.58
N THR A 13 1.36 -20.67 -3.61
CA THR A 13 0.57 -19.93 -4.59
C THR A 13 0.71 -18.42 -4.33
N PRO A 14 0.97 -17.59 -5.36
CA PRO A 14 0.99 -16.14 -5.15
C PRO A 14 -0.36 -15.63 -4.65
N ALA A 15 -0.35 -14.92 -3.52
CA ALA A 15 -1.57 -14.42 -2.88
C ALA A 15 -1.72 -12.91 -3.03
N GLY A 16 -0.63 -12.18 -3.15
CA GLY A 16 -0.66 -10.73 -3.30
C GLY A 16 0.70 -10.18 -3.67
N ALA A 17 0.73 -8.94 -4.11
CA ALA A 17 1.93 -8.25 -4.50
C ALA A 17 1.84 -6.77 -4.21
N ALA A 18 2.98 -6.13 -4.02
CA ALA A 18 3.07 -4.70 -3.80
C ALA A 18 4.36 -4.17 -4.40
N ARG A 19 4.34 -2.91 -4.80
CA ARG A 19 5.48 -2.23 -5.37
C ARG A 19 5.62 -0.86 -4.70
N TRP A 20 6.84 -0.39 -4.54
CA TRP A 20 7.07 0.97 -4.09
C TRP A 20 8.19 1.61 -4.93
N ARG A 21 8.18 2.93 -5.00
CA ARG A 21 9.24 3.69 -5.66
C ARG A 21 9.40 5.05 -5.00
N PRO A 22 10.64 5.58 -4.93
CA PRO A 22 10.84 6.94 -4.45
C PRO A 22 10.38 7.95 -5.49
N THR A 23 9.84 9.08 -5.00
CA THR A 23 9.42 10.21 -5.81
C THR A 23 9.87 11.49 -5.13
N ASP A 24 9.63 12.64 -5.78
CA ASP A 24 9.94 13.95 -5.17
C ASP A 24 9.10 14.22 -3.93
N HIS A 25 8.01 13.49 -3.73
CA HIS A 25 7.09 13.68 -2.60
C HIS A 25 7.24 12.64 -1.49
N GLY A 26 8.19 11.73 -1.62
CA GLY A 26 8.40 10.63 -0.68
C GLY A 26 8.42 9.29 -1.39
N VAL A 27 8.03 8.24 -0.68
CA VAL A 27 7.96 6.90 -1.26
C VAL A 27 6.51 6.58 -1.57
N LYS A 28 6.21 6.32 -2.83
CA LYS A 28 4.86 5.97 -3.28
C LYS A 28 4.70 4.45 -3.30
N LEU A 29 3.67 3.97 -2.61
CA LEU A 29 3.23 2.59 -2.74
C LEU A 29 2.26 2.51 -3.91
N GLU A 30 2.45 1.51 -4.77
CA GLU A 30 1.60 1.35 -5.93
C GLU A 30 1.42 -0.14 -6.22
N ARG A 31 0.38 -0.45 -7.03
CA ARG A 31 0.09 -1.83 -7.44
C ARG A 31 -0.03 -2.80 -6.26
N PHE A 32 -0.55 -2.29 -5.14
CA PHE A 32 -0.85 -3.14 -4.00
C PHE A 32 -2.13 -3.92 -4.30
N ALA A 33 -2.01 -5.23 -4.35
CA ALA A 33 -3.15 -6.09 -4.66
C ALA A 33 -3.04 -7.42 -3.94
N VAL A 34 -4.19 -7.91 -3.47
CA VAL A 34 -4.33 -9.25 -2.90
C VAL A 34 -5.36 -9.98 -3.75
N ARG A 35 -5.07 -11.21 -4.13
CA ARG A 35 -5.99 -12.01 -4.94
C ARG A 35 -7.30 -12.21 -4.18
N PRO A 36 -8.47 -12.18 -4.89
CA PRO A 36 -9.77 -12.25 -4.21
C PRO A 36 -9.93 -13.43 -3.25
N GLU A 37 -9.38 -14.59 -3.61
CA GLU A 37 -9.49 -15.80 -2.78
C GLU A 37 -8.74 -15.70 -1.46
N PHE A 38 -7.87 -14.70 -1.29
CA PHE A 38 -7.07 -14.53 -0.08
C PHE A 38 -7.39 -13.26 0.71
N ARG A 39 -8.37 -12.46 0.28
CA ARG A 39 -8.64 -11.15 0.88
C ARG A 39 -9.05 -11.20 2.35
N ASN A 40 -9.69 -12.26 2.78
CA ASN A 40 -10.18 -12.39 4.15
C ASN A 40 -9.20 -13.14 5.08
N GLN A 41 -7.97 -13.36 4.66
CA GLN A 41 -6.99 -14.11 5.43
C GLN A 41 -5.90 -13.23 6.03
N GLU A 42 -6.14 -11.93 6.14
CA GLU A 42 -5.21 -10.94 6.70
C GLU A 42 -3.89 -10.82 5.92
N ILE A 43 -3.83 -11.38 4.73
CA ILE A 43 -2.63 -11.34 3.89
C ILE A 43 -2.31 -9.92 3.48
N GLY A 44 -3.34 -9.11 3.20
CA GLY A 44 -3.14 -7.71 2.82
C GLY A 44 -2.43 -6.91 3.90
N GLY A 45 -2.85 -7.06 5.16
CA GLY A 45 -2.22 -6.38 6.28
C GLY A 45 -0.79 -6.84 6.51
N ALA A 46 -0.54 -8.15 6.42
CA ALA A 46 0.80 -8.69 6.58
C ALA A 46 1.74 -8.23 5.46
N LEU A 47 1.25 -8.23 4.21
CA LEU A 47 2.03 -7.75 3.06
C LEU A 47 2.37 -6.27 3.23
N LEU A 48 1.40 -5.44 3.63
CA LEU A 48 1.63 -4.02 3.82
C LEU A 48 2.66 -3.76 4.93
N LYS A 49 2.60 -4.51 6.03
CA LYS A 49 3.59 -4.39 7.10
C LYS A 49 5.01 -4.69 6.61
N GLN A 50 5.17 -5.73 5.80
CA GLN A 50 6.48 -6.08 5.24
C GLN A 50 7.00 -4.98 4.32
N VAL A 51 6.14 -4.45 3.47
CA VAL A 51 6.50 -3.35 2.57
C VAL A 51 6.93 -2.12 3.38
N LEU A 52 6.16 -1.74 4.41
CA LEU A 52 6.50 -0.58 5.24
C LEU A 52 7.80 -0.79 6.01
N THR A 53 8.07 -1.99 6.49
CA THR A 53 9.32 -2.31 7.15
C THR A 53 10.50 -2.12 6.18
N ASP A 54 10.37 -2.61 4.96
CA ASP A 54 11.39 -2.46 3.93
C ASP A 54 11.63 -1.00 3.57
N VAL A 55 10.55 -0.26 3.34
CA VAL A 55 10.64 1.17 2.98
C VAL A 55 11.28 1.99 4.11
N ARG A 56 10.88 1.75 5.35
CA ARG A 56 11.44 2.48 6.50
C ARG A 56 12.91 2.19 6.72
N ALA A 57 13.35 0.96 6.44
CA ALA A 57 14.75 0.60 6.54
C ALA A 57 15.60 1.35 5.50
N LYS A 58 15.05 1.57 4.31
CA LYS A 58 15.76 2.23 3.21
C LYS A 58 15.60 3.75 3.20
N PHE A 59 14.44 4.24 3.64
CA PHE A 59 14.08 5.66 3.61
C PHE A 59 13.44 6.09 4.94
N PRO A 60 14.21 6.09 6.05
CA PRO A 60 13.62 6.27 7.39
C PRO A 60 12.92 7.61 7.60
N ASP A 61 13.30 8.64 6.85
CA ASP A 61 12.74 9.98 7.01
C ASP A 61 11.75 10.38 5.92
N ALA A 62 11.53 9.53 4.94
CA ALA A 62 10.66 9.88 3.81
C ALA A 62 9.19 9.65 4.16
N PRO A 63 8.30 10.58 3.74
CA PRO A 63 6.86 10.29 3.81
C PRO A 63 6.51 9.09 2.93
N VAL A 64 5.52 8.30 3.36
CA VAL A 64 5.00 7.18 2.59
C VAL A 64 3.57 7.49 2.21
N TYR A 65 3.24 7.38 0.94
CA TYR A 65 1.91 7.72 0.46
C TYR A 65 1.44 6.78 -0.64
N LEU A 66 0.16 6.83 -0.92
CA LEU A 66 -0.46 6.06 -1.99
C LEU A 66 -1.74 6.75 -2.44
N ASN A 67 -2.27 6.31 -3.59
CA ASN A 67 -3.57 6.71 -4.07
C ASN A 67 -4.50 5.51 -3.92
N ALA A 68 -5.47 5.63 -3.01
CA ALA A 68 -6.37 4.52 -2.67
C ALA A 68 -7.71 4.68 -3.38
N GLN A 69 -8.20 3.60 -4.01
CA GLN A 69 -9.58 3.57 -4.46
C GLN A 69 -10.51 3.69 -3.25
N LEU A 70 -11.69 4.29 -3.45
CA LEU A 70 -12.60 4.56 -2.33
C LEU A 70 -12.89 3.33 -1.49
N ARG A 71 -13.11 2.19 -2.13
CA ARG A 71 -13.43 0.94 -1.40
C ARG A 71 -12.27 0.44 -0.55
N ALA A 72 -11.04 0.85 -0.85
CA ALA A 72 -9.85 0.42 -0.11
C ALA A 72 -9.48 1.37 1.03
N VAL A 73 -10.08 2.56 1.07
CA VAL A 73 -9.78 3.57 2.09
C VAL A 73 -9.89 3.01 3.51
N PRO A 74 -10.97 2.30 3.91
CA PRO A 74 -11.05 1.77 5.27
C PRO A 74 -9.90 0.82 5.62
N PHE A 75 -9.47 0.00 4.67
CA PHE A 75 -8.33 -0.89 4.89
C PHE A 75 -7.07 -0.10 5.23
N TYR A 76 -6.76 0.93 4.44
CA TYR A 76 -5.56 1.74 4.67
C TYR A 76 -5.67 2.56 5.95
N GLU A 77 -6.86 3.05 6.28
CA GLU A 77 -7.06 3.76 7.55
C GLU A 77 -6.73 2.87 8.75
N ARG A 78 -7.12 1.61 8.70
CA ARG A 78 -6.78 0.65 9.75
C ARG A 78 -5.27 0.39 9.84
N GLN A 79 -4.54 0.60 8.75
CA GLN A 79 -3.09 0.41 8.71
C GLN A 79 -2.32 1.68 9.09
N GLY A 80 -3.00 2.76 9.45
CA GLY A 80 -2.35 3.98 9.91
C GLY A 80 -2.20 5.07 8.85
N PHE A 81 -2.87 4.93 7.71
CA PHE A 81 -2.88 5.96 6.68
C PHE A 81 -4.03 6.93 6.91
N GLU A 82 -3.84 8.17 6.49
CA GLU A 82 -4.86 9.22 6.54
C GLU A 82 -5.11 9.76 5.13
N ARG A 83 -6.37 10.06 4.85
CA ARG A 83 -6.72 10.75 3.61
C ARG A 83 -6.21 12.19 3.67
N VAL A 84 -5.67 12.67 2.57
CA VAL A 84 -5.24 14.07 2.42
C VAL A 84 -5.79 14.63 1.13
N GLY A 85 -6.34 15.85 1.20
CA GLY A 85 -6.90 16.53 0.04
C GLY A 85 -8.25 15.99 -0.38
N GLU A 86 -8.65 16.36 -1.59
CA GLU A 86 -9.95 16.03 -2.13
C GLU A 86 -9.93 14.73 -2.91
N GLN A 87 -11.11 14.13 -3.04
CA GLN A 87 -11.31 12.98 -3.91
C GLN A 87 -10.96 13.36 -5.35
N PHE A 88 -10.32 12.46 -6.08
CA PHE A 88 -9.95 12.69 -7.46
C PHE A 88 -10.16 11.42 -8.30
N GLU A 89 -10.22 11.60 -9.61
CA GLU A 89 -10.36 10.49 -10.54
C GLU A 89 -9.00 10.12 -11.12
N GLU A 90 -8.72 8.83 -11.18
CA GLU A 90 -7.53 8.29 -11.82
C GLU A 90 -7.96 7.06 -12.62
N ALA A 91 -7.69 7.06 -13.92
CA ALA A 91 -8.09 5.98 -14.83
C ALA A 91 -9.58 5.64 -14.74
N GLY A 92 -10.44 6.66 -14.60
CA GLY A 92 -11.88 6.49 -14.50
C GLY A 92 -12.39 6.01 -13.16
N ILE A 93 -11.52 5.89 -12.15
CA ILE A 93 -11.88 5.39 -10.83
C ILE A 93 -11.60 6.47 -9.78
N GLN A 94 -12.51 6.64 -8.84
CA GLN A 94 -12.35 7.63 -7.77
C GLN A 94 -11.36 7.15 -6.72
N HIS A 95 -10.50 8.07 -6.30
CA HIS A 95 -9.40 7.81 -5.36
C HIS A 95 -9.28 8.90 -4.32
N PHE A 96 -8.61 8.57 -3.21
CA PHE A 96 -8.03 9.55 -2.28
C PHE A 96 -6.53 9.31 -2.17
N LYS A 97 -5.76 10.39 -2.12
CA LYS A 97 -4.37 10.30 -1.69
C LYS A 97 -4.36 10.01 -0.20
N MET A 98 -3.54 9.08 0.22
CA MET A 98 -3.41 8.72 1.64
C MET A 98 -1.93 8.74 2.03
N VAL A 99 -1.66 9.23 3.23
CA VAL A 99 -0.29 9.36 3.75
C VAL A 99 -0.21 8.60 5.07
N LEU A 100 0.88 7.85 5.24
CA LEU A 100 1.12 7.13 6.50
C LEU A 100 1.40 8.12 7.62
N ARG A 101 0.65 7.99 8.71
CA ARG A 101 0.89 8.81 9.89
C ARG A 101 2.23 8.45 10.52
N ARG A 102 2.95 9.47 10.95
CA ARG A 102 4.15 9.26 11.75
C ARG A 102 3.75 9.29 13.24
N THR A 103 4.17 8.29 13.94
CA THR A 103 3.98 8.22 15.40
C THR A 103 5.29 8.46 16.10
#